data_ddebb24367e4db644d6302161faabc91
#
_entry.id   ddebb24367e4db644d6302161faabc91
#
_cell.length_a   1.000
_cell.length_b   1.000
_cell.length_c   1.000
_cell.angle_alpha   90.00
_cell.angle_beta   90.00
_cell.angle_gamma   90.00
#
_symmetry.space_group_name_H-M   'P 1'
#
loop_
_entity.id
_entity.type
_entity.pdbx_description
1 polymer ?
#
loop_
_entity_poly.entity_id
_entity_poly.type
_entity_poly.pdbx_seq_one_letter_code
_entity_poly.pdbx_strand_id
1 'polypeptide(L)'
;MNKCKENRELSWLKFNDRVLMQAKDNKVPLGEKLSFISIFQSNLDEFFMVRIGSLYDQMLFYPSSKDNKTGMTGEEQLKACLRRITYLNKKKDRIYQSIMDELKTHGWGIVKYRDLKNKEDRKYFESYFEREILPLISPQVISKRQPFPFLNNREVYVVVQLESKKGKRKMGIVSCANAMDERMIAIPSMQGKFILIEDIILHFISNIFSKYTIKNKGFIRVTRSADIDEDDHSLEGHEDYREMMETLIKQRRKLCPIRLEVSQIGRAHV
;
A
#
# COMPACT_ATOMS: atom_id res chain seq x y z
N MET A 1 -1.95 38.50 8.05
CA MET A 1 -1.46 37.26 7.42
C MET A 1 -0.80 37.57 6.10
N ASN A 2 0.46 37.24 5.93
CA ASN A 2 1.25 37.57 4.74
C ASN A 2 0.74 36.69 3.56
N LYS A 3 -0.03 37.28 2.62
CA LYS A 3 -0.64 36.58 1.46
C LYS A 3 0.37 35.85 0.54
N CYS A 4 1.67 36.07 0.75
CA CYS A 4 2.75 35.54 -0.10
C CYS A 4 3.37 34.26 0.45
N LYS A 5 2.99 33.77 1.64
CA LYS A 5 3.55 32.56 2.26
C LYS A 5 2.54 31.43 2.25
N GLU A 6 2.97 30.27 1.82
CA GLU A 6 2.19 29.03 1.83
C GLU A 6 2.79 28.04 2.83
N ASN A 7 1.94 27.16 3.40
CA ASN A 7 2.41 26.05 4.21
C ASN A 7 3.31 25.12 3.37
N ARG A 8 4.44 24.71 3.95
CA ARG A 8 5.45 23.93 3.26
C ARG A 8 4.91 22.58 2.77
N GLU A 9 4.10 21.91 3.57
CA GLU A 9 3.57 20.58 3.25
C GLU A 9 2.52 20.67 2.12
N LEU A 10 1.68 21.69 2.14
CA LEU A 10 0.72 21.95 1.04
C LEU A 10 1.42 22.34 -0.26
N SER A 11 2.51 23.11 -0.17
CA SER A 11 3.34 23.46 -1.32
C SER A 11 4.01 22.21 -1.92
N TRP A 12 4.50 21.31 -1.08
CA TRP A 12 5.07 20.05 -1.50
C TRP A 12 4.02 19.16 -2.22
N LEU A 13 2.80 19.08 -1.70
CA LEU A 13 1.70 18.36 -2.37
C LEU A 13 1.34 18.96 -3.73
N LYS A 14 1.49 20.29 -3.92
CA LYS A 14 1.36 20.94 -5.24
C LYS A 14 2.50 20.53 -6.18
N PHE A 15 3.72 20.40 -5.67
CA PHE A 15 4.83 19.88 -6.46
C PHE A 15 4.54 18.46 -6.94
N ASN A 16 4.10 17.55 -6.05
CA ASN A 16 3.78 16.19 -6.43
C ASN A 16 2.57 16.11 -7.40
N ASP A 17 1.62 17.06 -7.32
CA ASP A 17 0.56 17.20 -8.32
C ASP A 17 1.14 17.51 -9.73
N ARG A 18 2.18 18.36 -9.83
CA ARG A 18 2.87 18.61 -11.11
C ARG A 18 3.55 17.37 -11.67
N VAL A 19 4.14 16.53 -10.81
CA VAL A 19 4.68 15.22 -11.21
C VAL A 19 3.57 14.34 -11.81
N LEU A 20 2.42 14.28 -11.13
CA LEU A 20 1.27 13.52 -11.62
C LEU A 20 0.75 14.05 -12.96
N MET A 21 0.81 15.37 -13.19
CA MET A 21 0.35 15.98 -14.45
C MET A 21 1.20 15.58 -15.65
N GLN A 22 2.46 15.17 -15.49
CA GLN A 22 3.28 14.62 -16.58
C GLN A 22 2.65 13.34 -17.14
N ALA A 23 2.01 12.52 -16.29
CA ALA A 23 1.28 11.33 -16.73
C ALA A 23 0.05 11.64 -17.62
N LYS A 24 -0.40 12.91 -17.65
CA LYS A 24 -1.52 13.36 -18.49
C LYS A 24 -1.06 14.07 -19.78
N ASP A 25 0.21 14.40 -19.90
CA ASP A 25 0.73 15.10 -21.08
C ASP A 25 0.75 14.16 -22.28
N ASN A 26 0.14 14.59 -23.39
CA ASN A 26 0.07 13.83 -24.62
C ASN A 26 1.44 13.68 -25.32
N LYS A 27 2.44 14.51 -24.97
CA LYS A 27 3.80 14.40 -25.50
C LYS A 27 4.63 13.32 -24.79
N VAL A 28 4.19 12.83 -23.64
CA VAL A 28 4.87 11.82 -22.87
C VAL A 28 4.50 10.43 -23.42
N PRO A 29 5.48 9.56 -23.70
CA PRO A 29 5.24 8.18 -24.13
C PRO A 29 4.43 7.40 -23.10
N LEU A 30 3.60 6.45 -23.55
CA LEU A 30 2.62 5.75 -22.73
C LEU A 30 3.27 4.99 -21.54
N GLY A 31 4.43 4.36 -21.75
CA GLY A 31 5.19 3.71 -20.70
C GLY A 31 5.69 4.70 -19.64
N GLU A 32 6.18 5.86 -20.08
CA GLU A 32 6.65 6.91 -19.18
C GLU A 32 5.51 7.53 -18.34
N LYS A 33 4.27 7.57 -18.88
CA LYS A 33 3.10 8.00 -18.10
C LYS A 33 2.89 7.11 -16.87
N LEU A 34 3.10 5.79 -16.99
CA LEU A 34 3.05 4.87 -15.84
C LEU A 34 4.19 5.15 -14.85
N SER A 35 5.39 5.45 -15.35
CA SER A 35 6.53 5.83 -14.51
C SER A 35 6.22 7.07 -13.68
N PHE A 36 5.61 8.10 -14.26
CA PHE A 36 5.20 9.30 -13.51
C PHE A 36 4.13 9.02 -12.44
N ILE A 37 3.20 8.08 -12.68
CA ILE A 37 2.25 7.65 -11.64
C ILE A 37 2.98 6.92 -10.52
N SER A 38 3.95 6.07 -10.84
CA SER A 38 4.77 5.35 -9.86
C SER A 38 5.58 6.33 -9.01
N ILE A 39 6.24 7.33 -9.63
CA ILE A 39 6.97 8.39 -8.93
C ILE A 39 6.03 9.17 -8.01
N PHE A 40 4.85 9.58 -8.51
CA PHE A 40 3.85 10.27 -7.68
C PHE A 40 3.47 9.44 -6.44
N GLN A 41 3.25 8.13 -6.60
CA GLN A 41 2.87 7.26 -5.50
C GLN A 41 4.02 7.05 -4.52
N SER A 42 5.24 6.85 -5.01
CA SER A 42 6.44 6.71 -4.18
C SER A 42 6.70 7.97 -3.35
N ASN A 43 6.61 9.13 -3.98
CA ASN A 43 6.70 10.42 -3.30
C ASN A 43 5.63 10.59 -2.21
N LEU A 44 4.40 10.14 -2.51
CA LEU A 44 3.31 10.21 -1.53
C LEU A 44 3.53 9.24 -0.37
N ASP A 45 4.07 8.05 -0.61
CA ASP A 45 4.42 7.09 0.44
C ASP A 45 5.47 7.68 1.38
N GLU A 46 6.52 8.31 0.83
CA GLU A 46 7.54 8.99 1.62
C GLU A 46 6.97 10.18 2.40
N PHE A 47 6.09 10.97 1.78
CA PHE A 47 5.39 12.05 2.46
C PHE A 47 4.59 11.58 3.67
N PHE A 48 3.91 10.45 3.57
CA PHE A 48 3.26 9.83 4.73
C PHE A 48 4.28 9.41 5.78
N MET A 49 5.33 8.72 5.37
CA MET A 49 6.32 8.16 6.29
C MET A 49 7.03 9.25 7.10
N VAL A 50 7.35 10.39 6.49
CA VAL A 50 8.16 11.45 7.10
C VAL A 50 7.27 12.59 7.60
N ARG A 51 6.41 13.16 6.72
CA ARG A 51 5.71 14.42 7.05
C ARG A 51 4.41 14.23 7.80
N ILE A 52 3.60 13.25 7.39
CA ILE A 52 2.33 12.97 8.10
C ILE A 52 2.62 12.40 9.48
N GLY A 53 3.67 11.56 9.62
CA GLY A 53 4.15 11.10 10.93
C GLY A 53 4.49 12.27 11.84
N SER A 54 5.43 13.13 11.45
CA SER A 54 5.82 14.32 12.25
C SER A 54 4.66 15.25 12.58
N LEU A 55 3.73 15.50 11.63
CA LEU A 55 2.55 16.33 11.91
C LEU A 55 1.61 15.69 12.94
N TYR A 56 1.50 14.37 12.91
CA TYR A 56 0.71 13.62 13.88
C TYR A 56 1.35 13.72 15.28
N ASP A 57 2.65 13.55 15.40
CA ASP A 57 3.39 13.68 16.64
C ASP A 57 3.32 15.12 17.17
N GLN A 58 3.49 16.13 16.30
CA GLN A 58 3.29 17.53 16.67
C GLN A 58 1.87 17.78 17.23
N MET A 59 0.85 17.20 16.61
CA MET A 59 -0.53 17.33 17.09
C MET A 59 -0.70 16.72 18.48
N LEU A 60 -0.06 15.58 18.78
CA LEU A 60 -0.19 14.88 20.05
C LEU A 60 0.63 15.53 21.17
N PHE A 61 1.90 15.86 20.91
CA PHE A 61 2.83 16.30 21.94
C PHE A 61 2.90 17.82 22.08
N TYR A 62 2.63 18.56 20.99
CA TYR A 62 2.74 20.03 20.95
C TYR A 62 1.50 20.67 20.31
N PRO A 63 0.28 20.46 20.85
CA PRO A 63 -0.97 20.88 20.21
C PRO A 63 -1.10 22.38 20.00
N SER A 64 -0.44 23.19 20.84
CA SER A 64 -0.44 24.66 20.74
C SER A 64 0.65 25.23 19.83
N SER A 65 1.57 24.39 19.33
CA SER A 65 2.64 24.82 18.44
C SER A 65 2.05 25.21 17.07
N LYS A 66 2.54 26.32 16.52
CA LYS A 66 2.06 26.86 15.26
C LYS A 66 3.20 26.98 14.25
N ASP A 67 2.91 26.66 13.00
CA ASP A 67 3.81 26.95 11.89
C ASP A 67 4.14 28.44 11.80
N ASN A 68 5.41 28.78 11.73
CA ASN A 68 5.90 30.16 11.78
C ASN A 68 5.55 30.98 10.52
N LYS A 69 5.10 30.36 9.43
CA LYS A 69 4.77 31.00 8.16
C LYS A 69 3.28 31.25 8.01
N THR A 70 2.47 30.27 8.38
CA THR A 70 1.01 30.30 8.18
C THR A 70 0.21 30.42 9.46
N GLY A 71 0.84 30.16 10.62
CA GLY A 71 0.17 30.14 11.92
C GLY A 71 -0.73 28.92 12.14
N MET A 72 -0.70 27.93 11.26
CA MET A 72 -1.48 26.69 11.41
C MET A 72 -0.92 25.81 12.51
N THR A 73 -1.80 25.20 13.31
CA THR A 73 -1.44 24.13 14.25
C THR A 73 -1.12 22.83 13.51
N GLY A 74 -0.48 21.86 14.17
CA GLY A 74 -0.22 20.53 13.62
C GLY A 74 -1.51 19.85 13.12
N GLU A 75 -2.59 19.96 13.89
CA GLU A 75 -3.90 19.40 13.52
C GLU A 75 -4.49 20.05 12.26
N GLU A 76 -4.41 21.38 12.15
CA GLU A 76 -4.91 22.13 10.98
C GLU A 76 -4.12 21.77 9.72
N GLN A 77 -2.80 21.65 9.84
CA GLN A 77 -1.91 21.22 8.75
C GLN A 77 -2.24 19.78 8.33
N LEU A 78 -2.35 18.86 9.27
CA LEU A 78 -2.70 17.46 9.01
C LEU A 78 -4.04 17.34 8.28
N LYS A 79 -5.09 18.00 8.77
CA LYS A 79 -6.42 18.01 8.12
C LYS A 79 -6.37 18.59 6.71
N ALA A 80 -5.61 19.66 6.49
CA ALA A 80 -5.46 20.26 5.17
C ALA A 80 -4.71 19.34 4.20
N CYS A 81 -3.62 18.69 4.66
CA CYS A 81 -2.85 17.71 3.89
C CYS A 81 -3.72 16.50 3.51
N LEU A 82 -4.44 15.90 4.44
CA LEU A 82 -5.29 14.74 4.17
C LEU A 82 -6.40 15.05 3.17
N ARG A 83 -7.03 16.23 3.25
CA ARG A 83 -8.00 16.69 2.24
C ARG A 83 -7.36 16.79 0.86
N ARG A 84 -6.18 17.41 0.77
CA ARG A 84 -5.46 17.54 -0.50
C ARG A 84 -5.05 16.19 -1.08
N ILE A 85 -4.53 15.29 -0.26
CA ILE A 85 -4.15 13.93 -0.63
C ILE A 85 -5.35 13.15 -1.17
N THR A 86 -6.51 13.25 -0.51
CA THR A 86 -7.75 12.60 -0.99
C THR A 86 -8.13 13.08 -2.39
N TYR A 87 -8.03 14.38 -2.65
CA TYR A 87 -8.25 14.94 -3.99
C TYR A 87 -7.24 14.39 -5.01
N LEU A 88 -5.95 14.36 -4.65
CA LEU A 88 -4.87 13.89 -5.53
C LEU A 88 -5.00 12.40 -5.85
N ASN A 89 -5.39 11.57 -4.88
CA ASN A 89 -5.63 10.14 -5.11
C ASN A 89 -6.77 9.93 -6.12
N LYS A 90 -7.90 10.63 -5.98
CA LYS A 90 -8.99 10.55 -6.97
C LYS A 90 -8.54 11.00 -8.36
N LYS A 91 -7.68 12.01 -8.44
CA LYS A 91 -7.10 12.49 -9.70
C LYS A 91 -6.16 11.45 -10.31
N LYS A 92 -5.28 10.86 -9.50
CA LYS A 92 -4.38 9.77 -9.89
C LYS A 92 -5.15 8.57 -10.44
N ASP A 93 -6.20 8.15 -9.74
CA ASP A 93 -6.98 6.96 -10.15
C ASP A 93 -7.64 7.15 -11.52
N ARG A 94 -8.14 8.37 -11.82
CA ARG A 94 -8.71 8.68 -13.13
C ARG A 94 -7.64 8.65 -14.24
N ILE A 95 -6.45 9.24 -13.98
CA ILE A 95 -5.35 9.25 -14.94
C ILE A 95 -4.85 7.82 -15.18
N TYR A 96 -4.66 7.06 -14.12
CA TYR A 96 -4.27 5.65 -14.20
C TYR A 96 -5.26 4.83 -15.04
N GLN A 97 -6.56 4.98 -14.78
CA GLN A 97 -7.58 4.27 -15.55
C GLN A 97 -7.52 4.63 -17.04
N SER A 98 -7.36 5.91 -17.38
CA SER A 98 -7.22 6.34 -18.78
C SER A 98 -6.00 5.71 -19.47
N ILE A 99 -4.86 5.63 -18.76
CA ILE A 99 -3.64 5.00 -19.28
C ILE A 99 -3.84 3.48 -19.45
N MET A 100 -4.48 2.82 -18.49
CA MET A 100 -4.78 1.39 -18.60
C MET A 100 -5.74 1.07 -19.74
N ASP A 101 -6.69 1.95 -20.03
CA ASP A 101 -7.60 1.80 -21.16
C ASP A 101 -6.87 2.02 -22.48
N GLU A 102 -5.96 2.99 -22.57
CA GLU A 102 -5.08 3.19 -23.73
C GLU A 102 -4.14 1.98 -23.95
N LEU A 103 -3.53 1.44 -22.90
CA LEU A 103 -2.71 0.21 -22.98
C LEU A 103 -3.49 -0.99 -23.52
N LYS A 104 -4.76 -1.12 -23.18
CA LYS A 104 -5.62 -2.19 -23.72
C LYS A 104 -5.78 -2.10 -25.24
N THR A 105 -5.85 -0.88 -25.80
CA THR A 105 -5.93 -0.69 -27.26
C THR A 105 -4.66 -1.15 -27.99
N HIS A 106 -3.51 -1.11 -27.26
CA HIS A 106 -2.23 -1.62 -27.76
C HIS A 106 -1.98 -3.10 -27.42
N GLY A 107 -3.00 -3.82 -26.95
CA GLY A 107 -2.88 -5.24 -26.62
C GLY A 107 -2.35 -5.54 -25.22
N TRP A 108 -1.86 -4.55 -24.47
CA TRP A 108 -1.29 -4.74 -23.12
C TRP A 108 -2.36 -4.64 -22.02
N GLY A 109 -2.18 -5.35 -20.93
CA GLY A 109 -3.08 -5.16 -19.78
C GLY A 109 -2.98 -6.21 -18.67
N ILE A 110 -3.60 -5.86 -17.55
CA ILE A 110 -3.75 -6.75 -16.40
C ILE A 110 -5.14 -7.37 -16.45
N VAL A 111 -5.20 -8.69 -16.36
CA VAL A 111 -6.43 -9.49 -16.35
C VAL A 111 -6.62 -10.07 -14.94
N LYS A 112 -7.84 -10.14 -14.46
CA LYS A 112 -8.14 -10.86 -13.22
C LYS A 112 -8.34 -12.33 -13.50
N TYR A 113 -7.93 -13.21 -12.60
CA TYR A 113 -8.10 -14.64 -12.76
C TYR A 113 -9.54 -15.04 -13.10
N ARG A 114 -10.53 -14.42 -12.46
CA ARG A 114 -11.96 -14.70 -12.70
C ARG A 114 -12.40 -14.44 -14.14
N ASP A 115 -11.67 -13.58 -14.87
CA ASP A 115 -12.00 -13.15 -16.24
C ASP A 115 -11.30 -14.05 -17.30
N LEU A 116 -10.45 -14.99 -16.86
CA LEU A 116 -9.85 -16.00 -17.75
C LEU A 116 -10.92 -16.92 -18.31
N LYS A 117 -11.02 -16.98 -19.63
CA LYS A 117 -11.97 -17.87 -20.35
C LYS A 117 -11.34 -19.19 -20.76
N ASN A 118 -10.04 -19.18 -21.10
CA ASN A 118 -9.33 -20.35 -21.57
C ASN A 118 -9.11 -21.35 -20.44
N LYS A 119 -9.47 -22.61 -20.65
CA LYS A 119 -9.31 -23.71 -19.66
C LYS A 119 -7.84 -24.07 -19.42
N GLU A 120 -6.98 -23.96 -20.45
CA GLU A 120 -5.56 -24.27 -20.33
C GLU A 120 -4.83 -23.22 -19.49
N ASP A 121 -5.14 -21.94 -19.68
CA ASP A 121 -4.61 -20.88 -18.82
C ASP A 121 -5.03 -21.08 -17.36
N ARG A 122 -6.28 -21.45 -17.11
CA ARG A 122 -6.74 -21.76 -15.75
C ARG A 122 -5.96 -22.90 -15.11
N LYS A 123 -5.75 -24.00 -15.84
CA LYS A 123 -4.94 -25.14 -15.39
C LYS A 123 -3.48 -24.73 -15.15
N TYR A 124 -2.93 -23.89 -16.03
CA TYR A 124 -1.59 -23.35 -15.84
C TYR A 124 -1.47 -22.60 -14.52
N PHE A 125 -2.36 -21.64 -14.25
CA PHE A 125 -2.33 -20.87 -13.01
C PHE A 125 -2.70 -21.67 -11.76
N GLU A 126 -3.53 -22.71 -11.86
CA GLU A 126 -3.79 -23.65 -10.79
C GLU A 126 -2.51 -24.40 -10.41
N SER A 127 -1.81 -24.97 -11.39
CA SER A 127 -0.52 -25.63 -11.18
C SER A 127 0.56 -24.67 -10.68
N TYR A 128 0.59 -23.43 -11.21
CA TYR A 128 1.51 -22.38 -10.77
C TYR A 128 1.26 -22.01 -9.30
N PHE A 129 -0.01 -21.84 -8.91
CA PHE A 129 -0.36 -21.58 -7.52
C PHE A 129 0.11 -22.72 -6.58
N GLU A 130 -0.14 -23.97 -6.94
CA GLU A 130 0.21 -25.12 -6.10
C GLU A 130 1.71 -25.33 -5.96
N ARG A 131 2.48 -25.11 -7.02
CA ARG A 131 3.93 -25.38 -7.05
C ARG A 131 4.80 -24.21 -6.63
N GLU A 132 4.44 -23.01 -7.05
CA GLU A 132 5.30 -21.84 -6.91
C GLU A 132 4.84 -20.91 -5.79
N ILE A 133 3.51 -20.73 -5.58
CA ILE A 133 2.99 -19.76 -4.62
C ILE A 133 2.72 -20.42 -3.25
N LEU A 134 1.96 -21.49 -3.23
CA LEU A 134 1.46 -22.10 -1.99
C LEU A 134 2.58 -22.51 -1.02
N PRO A 135 3.73 -23.03 -1.44
CA PRO A 135 4.83 -23.37 -0.54
C PRO A 135 5.52 -22.16 0.11
N LEU A 136 5.43 -20.98 -0.50
CA LEU A 136 6.11 -19.77 -0.05
C LEU A 136 5.26 -18.89 0.88
N ILE A 137 3.95 -19.05 0.87
CA ILE A 137 3.05 -18.26 1.69
C ILE A 137 2.86 -18.84 3.09
N SER A 138 2.72 -17.96 4.09
CA SER A 138 2.49 -18.31 5.48
C SER A 138 1.17 -17.72 5.97
N PRO A 139 0.04 -18.42 5.81
CA PRO A 139 -1.27 -17.93 6.21
C PRO A 139 -1.40 -17.89 7.73
N GLN A 140 -1.95 -16.80 8.26
CA GLN A 140 -2.18 -16.61 9.67
C GLN A 140 -3.67 -16.43 9.96
N VAL A 141 -4.18 -17.03 11.03
CA VAL A 141 -5.55 -16.84 11.52
C VAL A 141 -5.52 -16.14 12.86
N ILE A 142 -6.00 -14.92 12.88
CA ILE A 142 -6.05 -14.09 14.10
C ILE A 142 -7.12 -14.62 15.04
N SER A 143 -6.74 -14.79 16.31
CA SER A 143 -7.63 -15.27 17.37
C SER A 143 -7.15 -14.73 18.74
N LYS A 144 -7.91 -14.99 19.81
CA LYS A 144 -7.48 -14.63 21.17
C LYS A 144 -6.11 -15.21 21.57
N ARG A 145 -5.73 -16.37 20.99
CA ARG A 145 -4.46 -17.06 21.26
C ARG A 145 -3.34 -16.66 20.28
N GLN A 146 -3.70 -16.09 19.14
CA GLN A 146 -2.76 -15.66 18.11
C GLN A 146 -3.07 -14.19 17.79
N PRO A 147 -2.29 -13.26 18.36
CA PRO A 147 -2.53 -11.83 18.21
C PRO A 147 -2.36 -11.39 16.76
N PHE A 148 -2.74 -10.14 16.51
CA PHE A 148 -2.58 -9.52 15.19
C PHE A 148 -1.10 -9.51 14.81
N PRO A 149 -0.71 -10.02 13.63
CA PRO A 149 0.69 -10.07 13.22
C PRO A 149 1.23 -8.66 12.94
N PHE A 150 2.54 -8.53 13.05
CA PHE A 150 3.20 -7.33 12.58
C PHE A 150 3.14 -7.30 11.05
N LEU A 151 2.57 -6.22 10.49
CA LEU A 151 2.53 -5.99 9.06
C LEU A 151 3.71 -5.13 8.64
N ASN A 152 4.51 -5.62 7.69
CA ASN A 152 5.66 -4.88 7.17
C ASN A 152 5.23 -3.62 6.41
N ASN A 153 6.11 -2.61 6.43
CA ASN A 153 5.87 -1.34 5.74
C ASN A 153 5.74 -1.54 4.22
N ARG A 154 4.68 -0.99 3.64
CA ARG A 154 4.35 -0.98 2.21
C ARG A 154 4.14 -2.35 1.55
N GLU A 155 4.09 -3.41 2.33
CA GLU A 155 3.80 -4.74 1.83
C GLU A 155 2.30 -4.96 1.61
N VAL A 156 1.95 -5.73 0.56
CA VAL A 156 0.57 -6.08 0.23
C VAL A 156 0.20 -7.37 0.92
N TYR A 157 -0.96 -7.36 1.58
CA TYR A 157 -1.54 -8.53 2.25
C TYR A 157 -2.92 -8.83 1.72
N VAL A 158 -3.22 -10.10 1.54
CA VAL A 158 -4.61 -10.57 1.39
C VAL A 158 -5.21 -10.73 2.77
N VAL A 159 -6.36 -10.10 3.00
CA VAL A 159 -7.13 -10.26 4.24
C VAL A 159 -8.48 -10.90 3.94
N VAL A 160 -8.92 -11.78 4.84
CA VAL A 160 -10.17 -12.51 4.70
C VAL A 160 -10.95 -12.56 6.00
N GLN A 161 -12.25 -12.40 5.89
CA GLN A 161 -13.18 -12.68 6.97
C GLN A 161 -13.57 -14.16 6.92
N LEU A 162 -13.16 -14.88 7.94
CA LEU A 162 -13.35 -16.33 8.08
C LEU A 162 -14.50 -16.63 9.06
N GLU A 163 -15.28 -17.64 8.75
CA GLU A 163 -16.25 -18.21 9.67
C GLU A 163 -15.93 -19.68 9.91
N SER A 164 -15.78 -20.05 11.17
CA SER A 164 -15.57 -21.45 11.56
C SER A 164 -16.87 -22.26 11.45
N LYS A 165 -16.79 -23.60 11.41
CA LYS A 165 -17.97 -24.49 11.46
C LYS A 165 -18.91 -24.23 12.67
N LYS A 166 -18.41 -23.61 13.75
CA LYS A 166 -19.17 -23.22 14.93
C LYS A 166 -19.71 -21.78 14.86
N GLY A 167 -19.72 -21.12 13.68
CA GLY A 167 -20.21 -19.77 13.47
C GLY A 167 -19.30 -18.64 14.03
N LYS A 168 -18.11 -18.98 14.56
CA LYS A 168 -17.19 -17.96 15.11
C LYS A 168 -16.47 -17.24 13.98
N ARG A 169 -16.55 -15.90 13.98
CA ARG A 169 -15.82 -15.03 13.05
C ARG A 169 -14.37 -14.90 13.46
N LYS A 170 -13.48 -14.93 12.47
CA LYS A 170 -12.03 -14.74 12.59
C LYS A 170 -11.53 -13.94 11.41
N MET A 171 -10.30 -13.47 11.47
CA MET A 171 -9.62 -12.84 10.35
C MET A 171 -8.44 -13.72 9.92
N GLY A 172 -8.31 -13.94 8.61
CA GLY A 172 -7.14 -14.55 8.00
C GLY A 172 -6.30 -13.49 7.31
N ILE A 173 -4.97 -13.62 7.38
CA ILE A 173 -4.01 -12.73 6.71
C ILE A 173 -2.98 -13.58 5.99
N VAL A 174 -2.64 -13.19 4.76
CA VAL A 174 -1.57 -13.78 3.95
C VAL A 174 -0.71 -12.67 3.39
N SER A 175 0.62 -12.71 3.64
CA SER A 175 1.57 -11.83 2.95
C SER A 175 1.72 -12.26 1.51
N CYS A 176 1.76 -11.30 0.60
CA CYS A 176 2.05 -11.55 -0.81
C CYS A 176 3.56 -11.43 -1.13
N ALA A 177 4.36 -10.83 -0.25
CA ALA A 177 5.76 -10.48 -0.53
C ALA A 177 6.64 -11.73 -0.75
N ASN A 178 6.47 -12.77 0.06
CA ASN A 178 7.31 -13.96 -0.03
C ASN A 178 7.08 -14.78 -1.32
N ALA A 179 5.98 -14.56 -2.00
CA ALA A 179 5.65 -15.24 -3.26
C ALA A 179 6.05 -14.42 -4.50
N MET A 180 6.72 -13.26 -4.31
CA MET A 180 6.98 -12.30 -5.38
C MET A 180 8.43 -12.30 -5.85
N ASP A 181 8.84 -13.31 -6.61
CA ASP A 181 10.00 -13.12 -7.50
C ASP A 181 9.58 -12.23 -8.70
N GLU A 182 8.42 -12.53 -9.29
CA GLU A 182 7.78 -11.70 -10.30
C GLU A 182 6.33 -11.41 -9.92
N ARG A 183 5.96 -10.12 -9.79
CA ARG A 183 4.60 -9.72 -9.44
C ARG A 183 3.60 -9.89 -10.55
N MET A 184 4.05 -9.80 -11.82
CA MET A 184 3.21 -9.86 -13.02
C MET A 184 3.51 -11.13 -13.79
N ILE A 185 2.60 -12.10 -13.76
CA ILE A 185 2.74 -13.38 -14.44
C ILE A 185 2.06 -13.31 -15.80
N ALA A 186 2.82 -13.58 -16.88
CA ALA A 186 2.29 -13.60 -18.24
C ALA A 186 1.24 -14.70 -18.42
N ILE A 187 0.17 -14.40 -19.19
CA ILE A 187 -0.85 -15.38 -19.53
C ILE A 187 -0.40 -16.12 -20.81
N PRO A 188 -0.21 -17.44 -20.77
CA PRO A 188 0.39 -18.18 -21.89
C PRO A 188 -0.34 -18.01 -23.23
N SER A 189 -1.67 -17.99 -23.23
CA SER A 189 -2.47 -17.85 -24.45
C SER A 189 -2.72 -16.41 -24.89
N MET A 190 -2.28 -15.41 -24.09
CA MET A 190 -2.65 -14.00 -24.31
C MET A 190 -1.39 -13.10 -24.26
N GLN A 191 -0.75 -12.92 -25.42
CA GLN A 191 0.41 -12.03 -25.53
C GLN A 191 0.11 -10.62 -24.97
N GLY A 192 1.02 -10.07 -24.18
CA GLY A 192 0.88 -8.74 -23.57
C GLY A 192 -0.12 -8.65 -22.41
N LYS A 193 -0.70 -9.77 -21.97
CA LYS A 193 -1.59 -9.83 -20.81
C LYS A 193 -0.94 -10.53 -19.64
N PHE A 194 -1.22 -10.00 -18.44
CA PHE A 194 -0.62 -10.47 -17.19
C PHE A 194 -1.69 -10.61 -16.12
N ILE A 195 -1.43 -11.50 -15.17
CA ILE A 195 -2.16 -11.58 -13.89
C ILE A 195 -1.21 -11.18 -12.77
N LEU A 196 -1.71 -10.44 -11.81
CA LEU A 196 -0.96 -10.12 -10.59
C LEU A 196 -0.98 -11.31 -9.64
N ILE A 197 0.17 -11.58 -9.00
CA ILE A 197 0.30 -12.70 -8.06
C ILE A 197 -0.69 -12.58 -6.89
N GLU A 198 -0.94 -11.37 -6.40
CA GLU A 198 -1.93 -11.12 -5.36
C GLU A 198 -3.35 -11.49 -5.79
N ASP A 199 -3.70 -11.35 -7.07
CA ASP A 199 -5.02 -11.76 -7.58
C ASP A 199 -5.14 -13.28 -7.66
N ILE A 200 -4.04 -13.98 -7.98
CA ILE A 200 -3.97 -15.45 -7.94
C ILE A 200 -4.18 -15.93 -6.50
N ILE A 201 -3.44 -15.37 -5.53
CA ILE A 201 -3.59 -15.71 -4.10
C ILE A 201 -5.04 -15.44 -3.65
N LEU A 202 -5.61 -14.29 -4.03
CA LEU A 202 -6.99 -13.94 -3.67
C LEU A 202 -8.00 -14.92 -4.28
N HIS A 203 -7.74 -15.43 -5.49
CA HIS A 203 -8.62 -16.41 -6.13
C HIS A 203 -8.60 -17.73 -5.36
N PHE A 204 -7.42 -18.28 -5.10
CA PHE A 204 -7.23 -19.57 -4.41
C PHE A 204 -7.27 -19.50 -2.89
N ILE A 205 -7.72 -18.39 -2.33
CA ILE A 205 -7.73 -18.15 -0.88
C ILE A 205 -8.55 -19.21 -0.11
N SER A 206 -9.57 -19.79 -0.74
CA SER A 206 -10.37 -20.86 -0.15
C SER A 206 -9.59 -22.17 0.04
N ASN A 207 -8.61 -22.43 -0.83
CA ASN A 207 -7.70 -23.57 -0.71
C ASN A 207 -6.77 -23.39 0.49
N ILE A 208 -6.29 -22.14 0.69
CA ILE A 208 -5.41 -21.76 1.80
C ILE A 208 -6.14 -21.90 3.15
N PHE A 209 -7.38 -21.42 3.24
CA PHE A 209 -8.20 -21.47 4.46
C PHE A 209 -9.30 -22.54 4.40
N SER A 210 -9.01 -23.73 3.92
CA SER A 210 -9.96 -24.84 3.65
C SER A 210 -10.85 -25.25 4.85
N LYS A 211 -10.39 -24.98 6.09
CA LYS A 211 -11.15 -25.28 7.33
C LYS A 211 -12.21 -24.23 7.68
N TYR A 212 -12.34 -23.15 6.90
CA TYR A 212 -13.21 -22.02 7.16
C TYR A 212 -14.09 -21.68 5.97
N THR A 213 -15.23 -21.06 6.22
CA THR A 213 -16.05 -20.39 5.19
C THR A 213 -15.57 -18.95 5.03
N ILE A 214 -15.28 -18.53 3.81
CA ILE A 214 -14.86 -17.17 3.49
C ILE A 214 -16.10 -16.30 3.28
N LYS A 215 -16.24 -15.23 4.07
CA LYS A 215 -17.35 -14.27 3.94
C LYS A 215 -16.98 -13.05 3.11
N ASN A 216 -15.80 -12.48 3.37
CA ASN A 216 -15.27 -11.34 2.64
C ASN A 216 -13.77 -11.51 2.44
N LYS A 217 -13.24 -10.91 1.38
CA LYS A 217 -11.82 -10.93 1.06
C LYS A 217 -11.38 -9.67 0.33
N GLY A 218 -10.14 -9.25 0.51
CA GLY A 218 -9.58 -8.07 -0.12
C GLY A 218 -8.11 -7.88 0.21
N PHE A 219 -7.56 -6.75 -0.20
CA PHE A 219 -6.16 -6.41 0.05
C PHE A 219 -6.04 -5.28 1.04
N ILE A 220 -4.99 -5.31 1.82
CA ILE A 220 -4.55 -4.18 2.63
C ILE A 220 -3.06 -3.91 2.40
N ARG A 221 -2.67 -2.66 2.62
CA ARG A 221 -1.29 -2.20 2.62
C ARG A 221 -1.13 -1.16 3.72
N VAL A 222 -0.11 -1.32 4.56
CA VAL A 222 0.18 -0.42 5.67
C VAL A 222 1.40 0.43 5.33
N THR A 223 1.33 1.74 5.60
CA THR A 223 2.49 2.63 5.60
C THR A 223 2.79 3.01 7.05
N ARG A 224 4.05 2.88 7.46
CA ARG A 224 4.53 3.19 8.82
C ARG A 224 5.32 4.48 8.82
N SER A 225 5.37 5.17 9.95
CA SER A 225 6.26 6.32 10.14
C SER A 225 7.71 5.91 9.88
N ALA A 226 8.53 6.82 9.40
CA ALA A 226 9.98 6.66 9.29
C ALA A 226 10.71 7.56 10.30
N ASP A 227 9.97 8.41 11.03
CA ASP A 227 10.53 9.30 12.02
C ASP A 227 10.95 8.48 13.25
N ILE A 228 12.21 8.61 13.59
CA ILE A 228 12.78 8.11 14.84
C ILE A 228 13.14 9.39 15.59
N ASP A 229 12.59 9.58 16.77
CA ASP A 229 13.02 10.64 17.68
C ASP A 229 14.51 10.42 17.97
N GLU A 230 15.33 11.43 17.67
CA GLU A 230 16.76 11.45 18.01
C GLU A 230 16.98 11.41 19.53
N ASP A 231 15.93 11.74 20.29
CA ASP A 231 15.91 11.72 21.78
C ASP A 231 15.60 10.32 22.37
N ASP A 232 15.53 9.26 21.56
CA ASP A 232 15.37 7.91 22.10
C ASP A 232 16.68 7.46 22.77
N HIS A 233 16.73 7.60 24.11
CA HIS A 233 17.83 7.19 24.98
C HIS A 233 18.31 5.75 24.81
N SER A 234 17.62 4.95 23.98
CA SER A 234 18.06 3.61 23.58
C SER A 234 19.31 3.63 22.68
N LEU A 235 19.72 4.83 22.20
CA LEU A 235 20.92 5.03 21.40
C LEU A 235 22.16 5.41 22.24
N GLU A 236 21.98 5.74 23.51
CA GLU A 236 23.07 6.03 24.43
C GLU A 236 23.77 4.72 24.81
N GLY A 237 25.01 4.55 24.37
CA GLY A 237 25.86 3.41 24.76
C GLY A 237 26.40 2.54 23.62
N HIS A 238 26.11 2.87 22.37
CA HIS A 238 26.73 2.19 21.24
C HIS A 238 28.07 2.84 20.87
N GLU A 239 29.15 2.11 21.10
CA GLU A 239 30.51 2.55 20.71
C GLU A 239 30.75 2.43 19.20
N ASP A 240 29.95 1.63 18.47
CA ASP A 240 30.07 1.39 17.04
C ASP A 240 28.88 2.00 16.26
N TYR A 241 29.19 2.93 15.35
CA TYR A 241 28.22 3.56 14.44
C TYR A 241 27.42 2.54 13.62
N ARG A 242 28.04 1.41 13.25
CA ARG A 242 27.37 0.34 12.52
C ARG A 242 26.28 -0.34 13.34
N GLU A 243 26.57 -0.61 14.62
CA GLU A 243 25.64 -1.26 15.54
C GLU A 243 24.46 -0.32 15.87
N MET A 244 24.74 0.98 16.02
CA MET A 244 23.75 2.03 16.14
C MET A 244 22.82 2.08 14.91
N MET A 245 23.38 2.06 13.70
CA MET A 245 22.59 2.06 12.45
C MET A 245 21.78 0.79 12.28
N GLU A 246 22.29 -0.37 12.64
CA GLU A 246 21.52 -1.63 12.62
C GLU A 246 20.34 -1.58 13.60
N THR A 247 20.52 -0.99 14.77
CA THR A 247 19.47 -0.80 15.76
C THR A 247 18.41 0.17 15.28
N LEU A 248 18.81 1.31 14.70
CA LEU A 248 17.92 2.28 14.08
C LEU A 248 17.09 1.65 12.95
N ILE A 249 17.71 0.83 12.10
CA ILE A 249 17.02 0.12 11.02
C ILE A 249 16.00 -0.90 11.60
N LYS A 250 16.34 -1.60 12.68
CA LYS A 250 15.42 -2.52 13.38
C LYS A 250 14.25 -1.77 14.01
N GLN A 251 14.49 -0.61 14.61
CA GLN A 251 13.45 0.25 15.19
C GLN A 251 12.51 0.81 14.10
N ARG A 252 13.06 1.28 12.96
CA ARG A 252 12.25 1.75 11.81
C ARG A 252 11.24 0.72 11.33
N ARG A 253 11.54 -0.56 11.42
CA ARG A 253 10.58 -1.63 11.09
C ARG A 253 9.39 -1.71 12.03
N LYS A 254 9.52 -1.21 13.27
CA LYS A 254 8.51 -1.29 14.34
C LYS A 254 7.67 -0.02 14.48
N LEU A 255 7.93 1.02 13.70
CA LEU A 255 7.26 2.31 13.83
C LEU A 255 5.75 2.26 13.61
N CYS A 256 5.05 3.24 14.18
CA CYS A 256 3.59 3.30 14.21
C CYS A 256 2.97 3.28 12.78
N PRO A 257 1.90 2.53 12.53
CA PRO A 257 1.18 2.60 11.27
C PRO A 257 0.45 3.95 11.17
N ILE A 258 0.70 4.69 10.10
CA ILE A 258 0.13 6.02 9.84
C ILE A 258 -0.87 6.04 8.68
N ARG A 259 -0.89 5.01 7.83
CA ARG A 259 -1.85 4.87 6.74
C ARG A 259 -2.21 3.41 6.53
N LEU A 260 -3.50 3.16 6.38
CA LEU A 260 -4.05 1.88 5.92
C LEU A 260 -4.72 2.11 4.56
N GLU A 261 -4.22 1.45 3.54
CA GLU A 261 -4.85 1.36 2.22
C GLU A 261 -5.63 0.05 2.14
N VAL A 262 -6.86 0.13 1.64
CA VAL A 262 -7.77 -1.02 1.57
C VAL A 262 -8.36 -1.09 0.17
N SER A 263 -8.25 -2.23 -0.50
CA SER A 263 -9.04 -2.48 -1.70
C SER A 263 -10.52 -2.66 -1.30
N GLN A 264 -11.45 -2.41 -2.21
CA GLN A 264 -12.89 -2.61 -1.95
C GLN A 264 -13.17 -4.04 -1.44
N ILE A 265 -13.11 -4.19 -0.14
CA ILE A 265 -13.68 -5.32 0.59
C ILE A 265 -15.14 -4.92 0.76
N GLY A 266 -16.05 -5.46 -0.05
CA GLY A 266 -17.47 -5.11 -0.08
C GLY A 266 -17.89 -4.08 0.97
N ARG A 267 -18.75 -3.13 0.65
CA ARG A 267 -19.09 -1.94 1.44
C ARG A 267 -18.95 -2.17 2.95
N ALA A 268 -17.77 -1.96 3.51
CA ALA A 268 -17.63 -1.75 4.93
C ALA A 268 -18.14 -0.33 5.18
N HIS A 269 -19.30 -0.22 5.78
CA HIS A 269 -19.73 1.04 6.38
C HIS A 269 -18.74 1.33 7.51
N VAL A 270 -17.95 2.39 7.35
CA VAL A 270 -17.24 3.06 8.43
C VAL A 270 -18.26 3.92 9.16
#